data_2f4250db3a81753c029e3fea370a893c
#
_entry.id   2f4250db3a81753c029e3fea370a893c
#
_cell.length_a   1.000
_cell.length_b   1.000
_cell.length_c   1.000
_cell.angle_alpha   90.00
_cell.angle_beta   90.00
_cell.angle_gamma   90.00
#
_symmetry.space_group_name_H-M   'P 1'
#
loop_
_entity.id
_entity.type
_entity.pdbx_description
1 polymer ?
#
loop_
_entity_poly.entity_id
_entity_poly.type
_entity_poly.pdbx_seq_one_letter_code
_entity_poly.pdbx_strand_id
1 'polypeptide(L)'
;MLSSQAFNAFLKTLEEPPHHAIFILATTEKNKILPTILSRCQIYDFQRITIADTIEHLQYVASQEGIEAEVEGLNIIAQKADGGMRDALSIFDQVVSSTRGHITYASVIENLNVLDYEYYFKLTDLVSSKINKI
;
A
#
# COMPACT_ATOMS: atom_id res chain seq x y z
N MET A 1 14.80 14.24 4.21
CA MET A 1 15.23 13.90 5.58
C MET A 1 16.01 15.07 6.15
N LEU A 2 15.77 15.50 7.38
CA LEU A 2 16.51 16.60 8.00
C LEU A 2 17.98 16.19 8.25
N SER A 3 18.91 17.14 8.09
CA SER A 3 20.32 16.91 8.40
C SER A 3 20.53 16.78 9.92
N SER A 4 21.64 16.14 10.34
CA SER A 4 21.97 16.00 11.78
C SER A 4 22.11 17.36 12.48
N GLN A 5 22.57 18.39 11.77
CA GLN A 5 22.65 19.75 12.30
C GLN A 5 21.27 20.38 12.50
N ALA A 6 20.33 20.14 11.56
CA ALA A 6 18.96 20.59 11.68
C ALA A 6 18.23 19.89 12.84
N PHE A 7 18.50 18.59 13.06
CA PHE A 7 17.99 17.84 14.20
C PHE A 7 18.49 18.42 15.53
N ASN A 8 19.78 18.74 15.63
CA ASN A 8 20.35 19.32 16.85
C ASN A 8 19.77 20.71 17.17
N ALA A 9 19.54 21.55 16.15
CA ALA A 9 18.89 22.85 16.34
C ALA A 9 17.43 22.68 16.80
N PHE A 10 16.74 21.64 16.32
CA PHE A 10 15.36 21.34 16.67
C PHE A 10 15.20 20.78 18.09
N LEU A 11 16.21 20.09 18.63
CA LEU A 11 16.18 19.54 19.99
C LEU A 11 15.90 20.62 21.04
N LYS A 12 16.53 21.80 20.91
CA LYS A 12 16.31 22.91 21.83
C LYS A 12 14.85 23.40 21.83
N THR A 13 14.23 23.43 20.65
CA THR A 13 12.81 23.82 20.50
C THR A 13 11.86 22.74 21.04
N LEU A 14 12.25 21.46 20.99
CA LEU A 14 11.47 20.36 21.56
C LEU A 14 11.57 20.32 23.10
N GLU A 15 12.68 20.78 23.68
CA GLU A 15 12.84 20.87 25.13
C GLU A 15 11.98 21.99 25.75
N GLU A 16 11.88 23.12 25.05
CA GLU A 16 11.08 24.28 25.47
C GLU A 16 10.17 24.74 24.32
N PRO A 17 9.12 23.97 24.01
CA PRO A 17 8.23 24.32 22.91
C PRO A 17 7.43 25.58 23.23
N PRO A 18 7.25 26.51 22.28
CA PRO A 18 6.34 27.63 22.44
C PRO A 18 4.92 27.15 22.74
N HIS A 19 4.22 27.80 23.69
CA HIS A 19 2.89 27.37 24.12
C HIS A 19 1.83 27.23 23.01
N HIS A 20 2.05 27.89 21.87
CA HIS A 20 1.16 27.87 20.71
C HIS A 20 1.59 26.91 19.61
N ALA A 21 2.67 26.14 19.78
CA ALA A 21 3.23 25.26 18.77
C ALA A 21 3.11 23.77 19.17
N ILE A 22 2.58 22.97 18.26
CA ILE A 22 2.55 21.51 18.35
C ILE A 22 3.42 20.97 17.23
N PHE A 23 4.37 20.10 17.57
CA PHE A 23 5.26 19.46 16.61
C PHE A 23 4.80 18.04 16.34
N ILE A 24 4.58 17.72 15.07
CA ILE A 24 4.23 16.38 14.60
C ILE A 24 5.35 15.89 13.69
N LEU A 25 6.04 14.83 14.11
CA LEU A 25 7.06 14.17 13.32
C LEU A 25 6.47 12.90 12.72
N ALA A 26 6.36 12.83 11.40
CA ALA A 26 5.87 11.66 10.69
C ALA A 26 7.03 11.01 9.93
N THR A 27 7.23 9.70 10.14
CA THR A 27 8.28 8.92 9.48
C THR A 27 7.89 7.47 9.35
N THR A 28 8.38 6.82 8.30
CA THR A 28 8.33 5.36 8.14
C THR A 28 9.55 4.67 8.77
N GLU A 29 10.55 5.45 9.21
CA GLU A 29 11.84 4.95 9.69
C GLU A 29 12.13 5.46 11.12
N LYS A 30 11.37 4.95 12.09
CA LYS A 30 11.53 5.30 13.50
C LYS A 30 12.95 5.10 14.02
N ASN A 31 13.63 4.07 13.53
CA ASN A 31 15.00 3.74 13.90
C ASN A 31 16.06 4.79 13.49
N LYS A 32 15.71 5.67 12.53
CA LYS A 32 16.58 6.78 12.11
C LYS A 32 16.37 8.05 12.93
N ILE A 33 15.38 8.08 13.80
CA ILE A 33 15.14 9.21 14.70
C ILE A 33 16.02 9.06 15.94
N LEU A 34 16.69 10.15 16.32
CA LEU A 34 17.55 10.15 17.48
C LEU A 34 16.77 9.79 18.76
N PRO A 35 17.31 8.93 19.65
CA PRO A 35 16.66 8.57 20.91
C PRO A 35 16.32 9.78 21.78
N THR A 36 17.13 10.84 21.72
CA THR A 36 16.91 12.11 22.40
C THR A 36 15.64 12.85 21.95
N ILE A 37 15.21 12.66 20.70
CA ILE A 37 13.95 13.19 20.19
C ILE A 37 12.80 12.28 20.63
N LEU A 38 12.95 10.97 20.46
CA LEU A 38 11.93 9.98 20.82
C LEU A 38 11.53 10.08 22.29
N SER A 39 12.49 10.36 23.19
CA SER A 39 12.23 10.52 24.64
C SER A 39 11.41 11.76 25.00
N ARG A 40 11.25 12.71 24.06
CA ARG A 40 10.50 13.96 24.24
C ARG A 40 9.20 14.00 23.43
N CYS A 41 8.88 12.93 22.73
CA CYS A 41 7.70 12.82 21.89
C CYS A 41 6.77 11.73 22.40
N GLN A 42 5.47 11.94 22.25
CA GLN A 42 4.52 10.85 22.34
C GLN A 42 4.58 10.06 21.05
N ILE A 43 4.76 8.74 21.14
CA ILE A 43 4.96 7.88 19.99
C ILE A 43 3.63 7.19 19.65
N TYR A 44 3.23 7.30 18.39
CA TYR A 44 2.09 6.59 17.81
C TYR A 44 2.60 5.70 16.70
N ASP A 45 2.53 4.39 16.90
CA ASP A 45 2.91 3.40 15.89
C ASP A 45 1.66 3.01 15.08
N PHE A 46 1.64 3.42 13.81
CA PHE A 46 0.57 3.08 12.87
C PHE A 46 0.90 1.76 12.17
N GLN A 47 -0.06 0.85 12.18
CA GLN A 47 0.05 -0.41 11.47
C GLN A 47 -0.36 -0.22 9.99
N ARG A 48 0.09 -1.15 9.13
CA ARG A 48 -0.42 -1.24 7.76
C ARG A 48 -1.90 -1.59 7.77
N ILE A 49 -2.64 -1.05 6.82
CA ILE A 49 -4.06 -1.37 6.65
C ILE A 49 -4.18 -2.83 6.23
N THR A 50 -5.11 -3.57 6.82
CA THR A 50 -5.30 -4.97 6.48
C THR A 50 -5.91 -5.12 5.08
N ILE A 51 -5.72 -6.29 4.46
CA ILE A 51 -6.34 -6.60 3.16
C ILE A 51 -7.86 -6.50 3.27
N ALA A 52 -8.45 -7.00 4.36
CA ALA A 52 -9.90 -6.96 4.60
C ALA A 52 -10.42 -5.51 4.65
N ASP A 53 -9.78 -4.65 5.45
CA ASP A 53 -10.17 -3.24 5.57
C ASP A 53 -9.99 -2.49 4.22
N THR A 54 -8.94 -2.85 3.47
CA THR A 54 -8.70 -2.27 2.13
C THR A 54 -9.82 -2.66 1.18
N ILE A 55 -10.23 -3.94 1.16
CA ILE A 55 -11.33 -4.43 0.31
C ILE A 55 -12.64 -3.72 0.69
N GLU A 56 -12.97 -3.64 1.99
CA GLU A 56 -14.17 -2.96 2.48
C GLU A 56 -14.22 -1.50 1.99
N HIS A 57 -13.10 -0.79 2.11
CA HIS A 57 -13.01 0.58 1.66
C HIS A 57 -13.14 0.71 0.13
N LEU A 58 -12.50 -0.16 -0.64
CA LEU A 58 -12.63 -0.17 -2.11
C LEU A 58 -14.05 -0.50 -2.56
N GLN A 59 -14.75 -1.41 -1.87
CA GLN A 59 -16.17 -1.69 -2.12
C GLN A 59 -17.06 -0.46 -1.84
N TYR A 60 -16.78 0.25 -0.75
CA TYR A 60 -17.46 1.50 -0.45
C TYR A 60 -17.26 2.52 -1.57
N VAL A 61 -16.02 2.74 -2.02
CA VAL A 61 -15.72 3.66 -3.12
C VAL A 61 -16.42 3.22 -4.41
N ALA A 62 -16.34 1.94 -4.78
CA ALA A 62 -17.00 1.39 -5.96
C ALA A 62 -18.53 1.65 -5.92
N SER A 63 -19.16 1.45 -4.76
CA SER A 63 -20.59 1.70 -4.59
C SER A 63 -20.98 3.16 -4.74
N GLN A 64 -20.13 4.12 -4.30
CA GLN A 64 -20.38 5.55 -4.45
C GLN A 64 -20.22 6.03 -5.90
N GLU A 65 -19.28 5.44 -6.62
CA GLU A 65 -18.99 5.79 -8.03
C GLU A 65 -19.83 4.97 -9.04
N GLY A 66 -20.68 4.05 -8.57
CA GLY A 66 -21.49 3.18 -9.43
C GLY A 66 -20.67 2.19 -10.26
N ILE A 67 -19.54 1.74 -9.72
CA ILE A 67 -18.62 0.79 -10.33
C ILE A 67 -18.97 -0.63 -9.88
N GLU A 68 -19.09 -1.55 -10.84
CA GLU A 68 -19.27 -2.97 -10.55
C GLU A 68 -17.89 -3.61 -10.30
N ALA A 69 -17.67 -4.12 -9.09
CA ALA A 69 -16.38 -4.69 -8.69
C ALA A 69 -16.55 -6.05 -8.00
N GLU A 70 -15.89 -7.06 -8.54
CA GLU A 70 -15.81 -8.38 -7.93
C GLU A 70 -14.84 -8.34 -6.73
N VAL A 71 -15.21 -9.03 -5.63
CA VAL A 71 -14.39 -9.09 -4.41
C VAL A 71 -13.01 -9.68 -4.69
N GLU A 72 -12.94 -10.67 -5.56
CA GLU A 72 -11.71 -11.33 -6.00
C GLU A 72 -10.76 -10.34 -6.70
N GLY A 73 -11.30 -9.46 -7.55
CA GLY A 73 -10.52 -8.40 -8.20
C GLY A 73 -9.99 -7.37 -7.18
N LEU A 74 -10.86 -6.95 -6.26
CA LEU A 74 -10.46 -6.02 -5.18
C LEU A 74 -9.40 -6.63 -4.25
N ASN A 75 -9.45 -7.94 -4.01
CA ASN A 75 -8.45 -8.65 -3.22
C ASN A 75 -7.05 -8.57 -3.86
N ILE A 76 -6.94 -8.73 -5.17
CA ILE A 76 -5.66 -8.57 -5.90
C ILE A 76 -5.12 -7.13 -5.77
N ILE A 77 -6.00 -6.14 -5.90
CA ILE A 77 -5.62 -4.74 -5.71
C ILE A 77 -5.10 -4.51 -4.28
N ALA A 78 -5.82 -5.00 -3.27
CA ALA A 78 -5.43 -4.87 -1.87
C ALA A 78 -4.09 -5.54 -1.54
N GLN A 79 -3.85 -6.74 -2.09
CA GLN A 79 -2.56 -7.44 -1.96
C GLN A 79 -1.42 -6.65 -2.60
N LYS A 80 -1.64 -6.12 -3.81
CA LYS A 80 -0.64 -5.34 -4.55
C LYS A 80 -0.28 -4.03 -3.84
N ALA A 81 -1.23 -3.41 -3.17
CA ALA A 81 -1.07 -2.17 -2.42
C ALA A 81 -0.30 -2.32 -1.10
N ASP A 82 -0.14 -3.56 -0.62
CA ASP A 82 0.66 -3.90 0.56
C ASP A 82 0.39 -2.99 1.79
N GLY A 83 -0.89 -2.75 2.07
CA GLY A 83 -1.34 -1.95 3.22
C GLY A 83 -1.25 -0.43 3.05
N GLY A 84 -1.00 0.06 1.83
CA GLY A 84 -1.03 1.48 1.48
C GLY A 84 -2.36 1.87 0.83
N MET A 85 -3.25 2.60 1.53
CA MET A 85 -4.54 2.99 0.96
C MET A 85 -4.41 3.88 -0.27
N ARG A 86 -3.41 4.79 -0.31
CA ARG A 86 -3.15 5.62 -1.49
C ARG A 86 -2.80 4.78 -2.71
N ASP A 87 -1.97 3.75 -2.52
CA ASP A 87 -1.56 2.85 -3.59
C ASP A 87 -2.74 1.99 -4.05
N ALA A 88 -3.57 1.50 -3.10
CA ALA A 88 -4.79 0.77 -3.40
C ALA A 88 -5.76 1.57 -4.27
N LEU A 89 -6.03 2.83 -3.91
CA LEU A 89 -6.90 3.73 -4.69
C LEU A 89 -6.29 4.06 -6.06
N SER A 90 -4.98 4.28 -6.15
CA SER A 90 -4.30 4.55 -7.43
C SER A 90 -4.40 3.36 -8.38
N ILE A 91 -4.21 2.14 -7.87
CA ILE A 91 -4.37 0.91 -8.66
C ILE A 91 -5.83 0.72 -9.06
N PHE A 92 -6.77 0.96 -8.14
CA PHE A 92 -8.20 0.89 -8.40
C PHE A 92 -8.60 1.81 -9.57
N ASP A 93 -8.20 3.08 -9.52
CA ASP A 93 -8.47 4.07 -10.57
C ASP A 93 -7.88 3.66 -11.93
N GLN A 94 -6.67 3.09 -11.93
CA GLN A 94 -6.04 2.57 -13.13
C GLN A 94 -6.87 1.44 -13.75
N VAL A 95 -7.33 0.49 -12.93
CA VAL A 95 -8.16 -0.64 -13.40
C VAL A 95 -9.52 -0.15 -13.89
N VAL A 96 -10.21 0.73 -13.15
CA VAL A 96 -11.50 1.33 -13.54
C VAL A 96 -11.38 2.00 -14.90
N SER A 97 -10.32 2.81 -15.10
CA SER A 97 -10.11 3.55 -16.35
C SER A 97 -9.94 2.62 -17.56
N SER A 98 -9.30 1.46 -17.36
CA SER A 98 -9.07 0.49 -18.44
C SER A 98 -10.25 -0.44 -18.71
N THR A 99 -11.09 -0.70 -17.70
CA THR A 99 -12.21 -1.66 -17.76
C THR A 99 -13.57 -1.02 -17.98
N ARG A 100 -13.63 0.32 -18.13
CA ARG A 100 -14.88 1.08 -18.27
C ARG A 100 -15.87 0.85 -17.13
N GLY A 101 -15.36 0.67 -15.90
CA GLY A 101 -16.18 0.53 -14.71
C GLY A 101 -16.58 -0.89 -14.32
N HIS A 102 -16.06 -1.92 -14.98
CA HIS A 102 -16.28 -3.32 -14.61
C HIS A 102 -14.98 -3.97 -14.13
N ILE A 103 -14.82 -4.08 -12.81
CA ILE A 103 -13.64 -4.71 -12.21
C ILE A 103 -13.90 -6.18 -11.98
N THR A 104 -13.28 -7.03 -12.80
CA THR A 104 -13.29 -8.49 -12.63
C THR A 104 -11.91 -8.98 -12.24
N TYR A 105 -11.81 -10.18 -11.68
CA TYR A 105 -10.53 -10.83 -11.38
C TYR A 105 -9.61 -10.85 -12.62
N ALA A 106 -10.15 -11.27 -13.78
CA ALA A 106 -9.38 -11.37 -15.02
C ALA A 106 -8.84 -10.00 -15.49
N SER A 107 -9.67 -8.95 -15.42
CA SER A 107 -9.28 -7.61 -15.83
C SER A 107 -8.19 -7.00 -14.94
N VAL A 108 -8.19 -7.30 -13.65
CA VAL A 108 -7.16 -6.84 -12.71
C VAL A 108 -5.84 -7.55 -12.99
N ILE A 109 -5.85 -8.87 -13.18
CA ILE A 109 -4.64 -9.66 -13.51
C ILE A 109 -3.98 -9.15 -14.78
N GLU A 110 -4.78 -8.93 -15.84
CA GLU A 110 -4.28 -8.42 -17.12
C GLU A 110 -3.69 -7.01 -16.98
N ASN A 111 -4.38 -6.11 -16.29
CA ASN A 111 -3.96 -4.72 -16.12
C ASN A 111 -2.68 -4.56 -15.30
N LEU A 112 -2.56 -5.35 -14.25
CA LEU A 112 -1.43 -5.25 -13.30
C LEU A 112 -0.25 -6.13 -13.71
N ASN A 113 -0.32 -6.85 -14.83
CA ASN A 113 0.66 -7.87 -15.22
C ASN A 113 1.01 -8.80 -14.05
N VAL A 114 0.02 -9.13 -13.21
CA VAL A 114 0.19 -10.08 -12.13
C VAL A 114 0.26 -11.45 -12.76
N LEU A 115 1.44 -12.08 -12.71
CA LEU A 115 1.59 -13.46 -13.13
C LEU A 115 0.85 -14.34 -12.12
N ASP A 116 -0.31 -14.86 -12.53
CA ASP A 116 -1.12 -15.75 -11.73
C ASP A 116 -0.37 -17.07 -11.52
N TYR A 117 -0.53 -17.70 -10.35
CA TYR A 117 0.02 -19.02 -10.05
C TYR A 117 -0.40 -20.07 -11.10
N GLU A 118 -1.62 -19.97 -11.65
CA GLU A 118 -2.06 -20.84 -12.76
C GLU A 118 -1.18 -20.68 -14.01
N TYR A 119 -0.65 -19.52 -14.31
CA TYR A 119 0.26 -19.28 -15.41
C TYR A 119 1.58 -20.03 -15.19
N TYR A 120 2.10 -20.01 -13.97
CA TYR A 120 3.31 -20.77 -13.61
C TYR A 120 3.09 -22.28 -13.69
N PHE A 121 1.93 -22.78 -13.26
CA PHE A 121 1.59 -24.21 -13.39
C PHE A 121 1.47 -24.62 -14.86
N LYS A 122 0.77 -23.84 -15.69
CA LYS A 122 0.69 -24.10 -17.13
C LYS A 122 2.07 -24.09 -17.81
N LEU A 123 2.94 -23.19 -17.38
CA LEU A 123 4.29 -23.07 -17.93
C LEU A 123 5.17 -24.26 -17.50
N THR A 124 5.06 -24.70 -16.25
CA THR A 124 5.74 -25.91 -15.76
C THR A 124 5.23 -27.17 -16.45
N ASP A 125 3.93 -27.31 -16.68
CA ASP A 125 3.35 -28.45 -17.40
C ASP A 125 3.78 -28.48 -18.87
N LEU A 126 3.83 -27.33 -19.54
CA LEU A 126 4.34 -27.22 -20.91
C LEU A 126 5.82 -27.58 -21.02
N VAL A 127 6.63 -27.14 -20.08
CA VAL A 127 8.07 -27.47 -20.03
C VAL A 127 8.27 -28.97 -19.74
N SER A 128 7.54 -29.51 -18.75
CA SER A 128 7.60 -30.92 -18.37
C SER A 128 7.14 -31.84 -19.50
N SER A 129 6.08 -31.46 -20.23
CA SER A 129 5.59 -32.25 -21.38
C SER A 129 6.54 -32.23 -22.59
N LYS A 130 7.35 -31.19 -22.74
CA LYS A 130 8.40 -31.10 -23.77
C LYS A 130 9.64 -31.92 -23.41
N ILE A 131 10.03 -31.95 -22.13
CA ILE A 131 11.19 -32.72 -21.67
C ILE A 131 10.93 -34.22 -21.78
N ASN A 132 9.70 -34.70 -21.52
CA ASN A 132 9.32 -36.11 -21.65
C ASN A 132 9.14 -36.61 -23.11
N LYS A 133 9.36 -35.77 -24.12
CA LYS A 133 9.29 -36.12 -25.55
C LYS A 133 10.66 -36.21 -26.22
N ILE A 134 11.75 -36.11 -25.46
CA ILE A 134 13.13 -36.36 -25.88
C ILE A 134 13.61 -37.67 -25.25
#